data_b8895cf287c446fb66a333b61eb864e6
#
_entry.id   b8895cf287c446fb66a333b61eb864e6
#
_cell.length_a   1.000
_cell.length_b   1.000
_cell.length_c   1.000
_cell.angle_alpha   90.00
_cell.angle_beta   90.00
_cell.angle_gamma   90.00
#
_symmetry.space_group_name_H-M   'P 1'
#
loop_
_entity.id
_entity.type
_entity.pdbx_description
1 polymer ?
#
loop_
_entity_poly.entity_id
_entity_poly.type
_entity_poly.pdbx_seq_one_letter_code
_entity_poly.pdbx_strand_id
1 'polypeptide(L)'
;MRQKDKVEKLLEDYPDVFADIINVLIYDGKQVISPKQLSETKVRSQYKAADSTLHEQERDILKVWKKGKDHKVIFGIENQTSTDKQMSFRIMGYDGASYRSQLNDDEDKKELCEVVTLILYFGNGHWDTSKELRDTFVKKGNVEKYTNNYKLNVFEIAYLTEEQIEMFQSDFGIIVDYFVKRRKGYKTIENHKPIKHVDEMLKFMRIFAEDERFLQLDIKKDGKGEVTMCTILDNAINKGIEQGIERGITQGENLKLIMQVQKKIKKGDSITKIADDLVEDEIVISPIYKMVKEYPEDTEKDIYQRLN
;
A
#
# COMPACT_ATOMS: atom_id res chain seq x y z
N MET A 1 16.49 -10.80 18.96
CA MET A 1 17.37 -10.26 17.89
C MET A 1 16.46 -9.94 16.73
N ARG A 2 15.94 -8.69 16.67
CA ARG A 2 15.06 -8.25 15.58
C ARG A 2 15.88 -8.26 14.30
N GLN A 3 15.45 -9.03 13.29
CA GLN A 3 15.97 -8.89 11.94
C GLN A 3 15.81 -7.41 11.58
N LYS A 4 16.94 -6.77 11.28
CA LYS A 4 16.93 -5.44 10.67
C LYS A 4 16.16 -5.60 9.37
N ASP A 5 14.97 -5.04 9.34
CA ASP A 5 14.19 -4.88 8.13
C ASP A 5 15.12 -4.27 7.09
N LYS A 6 15.39 -5.03 6.03
CA LYS A 6 15.90 -4.43 4.80
C LYS A 6 14.83 -3.45 4.42
N VAL A 7 15.14 -2.16 4.47
CA VAL A 7 14.25 -1.10 3.97
C VAL A 7 13.95 -1.48 2.52
N GLU A 8 12.76 -2.02 2.30
CA GLU A 8 12.34 -2.37 0.95
C GLU A 8 12.17 -1.07 0.17
N LYS A 9 12.84 -0.99 -0.97
CA LYS A 9 12.80 0.19 -1.83
C LYS A 9 11.37 0.40 -2.32
N LEU A 10 10.81 1.58 -2.05
CA LEU A 10 9.52 1.98 -2.59
C LEU A 10 9.66 2.38 -4.07
N LEU A 11 8.56 2.37 -4.82
CA LEU A 11 8.57 2.73 -6.23
C LEU A 11 9.09 4.16 -6.45
N GLU A 12 8.67 5.10 -5.61
CA GLU A 12 9.07 6.51 -5.69
C GLU A 12 10.55 6.73 -5.33
N ASP A 13 11.22 5.74 -4.76
CA ASP A 13 12.66 5.81 -4.49
C ASP A 13 13.52 5.66 -5.76
N TYR A 14 12.94 5.21 -6.87
CA TYR A 14 13.62 5.20 -8.16
C TYR A 14 13.78 6.64 -8.68
N PRO A 15 15.01 7.02 -9.12
CA PRO A 15 15.26 8.40 -9.53
C PRO A 15 14.39 8.92 -10.68
N ASP A 16 14.01 8.06 -11.62
CA ASP A 16 13.13 8.40 -12.73
C ASP A 16 11.69 8.64 -12.24
N VAL A 17 11.19 7.84 -11.33
CA VAL A 17 9.86 8.01 -10.72
C VAL A 17 9.83 9.24 -9.83
N PHE A 18 10.84 9.40 -8.97
CA PHE A 18 10.94 10.56 -8.09
C PHE A 18 11.01 11.88 -8.86
N ALA A 19 11.87 11.95 -9.89
CA ALA A 19 11.98 13.15 -10.72
C ALA A 19 10.67 13.48 -11.42
N ASP A 20 9.95 12.48 -11.92
CA ASP A 20 8.68 12.64 -12.60
C ASP A 20 7.59 13.19 -11.66
N ILE A 21 7.48 12.65 -10.45
CA ILE A 21 6.57 13.14 -9.41
C ILE A 21 6.80 14.63 -9.15
N ILE A 22 8.06 15.03 -8.94
CA ILE A 22 8.38 16.43 -8.66
C ILE A 22 8.13 17.31 -9.88
N ASN A 23 8.50 16.86 -11.09
CA ASN A 23 8.27 17.58 -12.32
C ASN A 23 6.78 17.84 -12.59
N VAL A 24 5.93 16.86 -12.33
CA VAL A 24 4.48 17.02 -12.54
C VAL A 24 3.85 17.86 -11.44
N LEU A 25 4.11 17.53 -10.17
CA LEU A 25 3.37 18.13 -9.05
C LEU A 25 3.88 19.53 -8.66
N ILE A 26 5.17 19.83 -8.86
CA ILE A 26 5.78 21.13 -8.49
C ILE A 26 6.00 22.02 -9.71
N TYR A 27 6.33 21.43 -10.86
CA TYR A 27 6.72 22.18 -12.07
C TYR A 27 5.72 22.05 -13.22
N ASP A 28 4.48 21.62 -12.95
CA ASP A 28 3.39 21.52 -13.94
C ASP A 28 3.81 20.74 -15.21
N GLY A 29 4.48 19.58 -15.03
CA GLY A 29 4.94 18.70 -16.11
C GLY A 29 6.22 19.15 -16.82
N LYS A 30 6.78 20.34 -16.47
CA LYS A 30 8.06 20.77 -17.02
C LYS A 30 9.19 19.91 -16.51
N GLN A 31 10.03 19.40 -17.42
CA GLN A 31 11.16 18.52 -17.10
C GLN A 31 12.35 19.31 -16.52
N VAL A 32 12.16 19.83 -15.30
CA VAL A 32 13.16 20.65 -14.59
C VAL A 32 14.21 19.78 -13.91
N ILE A 33 13.76 18.66 -13.31
CA ILE A 33 14.61 17.71 -12.59
C ILE A 33 14.90 16.51 -13.49
N SER A 34 16.18 16.22 -13.72
CA SER A 34 16.62 14.99 -14.37
C SER A 34 16.95 13.92 -13.31
N PRO A 35 16.63 12.65 -13.54
CA PRO A 35 16.98 11.55 -12.62
C PRO A 35 18.47 11.50 -12.26
N LYS A 36 19.35 11.85 -13.20
CA LYS A 36 20.82 11.89 -13.00
C LYS A 36 21.30 12.97 -12.03
N GLN A 37 20.46 13.96 -11.74
CA GLN A 37 20.77 15.07 -10.82
C GLN A 37 20.33 14.77 -9.38
N LEU A 38 19.68 13.62 -9.15
CA LEU A 38 19.22 13.19 -7.84
C LEU A 38 20.27 12.32 -7.16
N SER A 39 20.47 12.55 -5.87
CA SER A 39 21.27 11.69 -5.00
C SER A 39 20.50 11.33 -3.75
N GLU A 40 20.73 10.13 -3.24
CA GLU A 40 20.11 9.65 -2.00
C GLU A 40 20.70 10.41 -0.81
N THR A 41 19.85 10.69 0.17
CA THR A 41 20.25 11.19 1.48
C THR A 41 19.33 10.58 2.53
N LYS A 42 19.85 10.43 3.74
CA LYS A 42 19.07 9.91 4.87
C LYS A 42 19.24 10.88 6.02
N VAL A 43 18.14 11.48 6.42
CA VAL A 43 18.10 12.31 7.62
C VAL A 43 17.15 11.66 8.60
N ARG A 44 17.70 11.12 9.68
CA ARG A 44 16.93 10.60 10.80
C ARG A 44 16.75 11.72 11.81
N SER A 45 15.51 11.96 12.21
CA SER A 45 15.19 12.85 13.30
C SER A 45 15.00 12.02 14.56
N GLN A 46 15.80 12.31 15.58
CA GLN A 46 15.67 11.71 16.90
C GLN A 46 15.34 12.78 17.91
N TYR A 47 14.31 12.58 18.73
CA TYR A 47 14.02 13.44 19.86
C TYR A 47 13.74 12.61 21.12
N LYS A 48 14.14 13.16 22.25
CA LYS A 48 13.88 12.55 23.55
C LYS A 48 12.58 13.11 24.10
N ALA A 49 11.57 12.25 24.25
CA ALA A 49 10.30 12.64 24.83
C ALA A 49 10.38 12.82 26.35
N ALA A 50 9.33 13.36 26.96
CA ALA A 50 9.26 13.60 28.41
C ALA A 50 9.37 12.33 29.26
N ASP A 51 9.00 11.17 28.68
CA ASP A 51 9.16 9.83 29.30
C ASP A 51 10.59 9.29 29.21
N SER A 52 11.54 10.09 28.73
CA SER A 52 12.94 9.73 28.49
C SER A 52 13.15 8.68 27.40
N THR A 53 12.12 8.33 26.63
CA THR A 53 12.28 7.46 25.46
C THR A 53 12.83 8.22 24.27
N LEU A 54 13.66 7.57 23.48
CA LEU A 54 14.18 8.12 22.23
C LEU A 54 13.19 7.78 21.11
N HIS A 55 12.57 8.79 20.55
CA HIS A 55 11.71 8.64 19.38
C HIS A 55 12.52 8.92 18.12
N GLU A 56 12.45 7.99 17.19
CA GLU A 56 13.05 8.11 15.87
C GLU A 56 11.93 8.37 14.85
N GLN A 57 12.09 9.42 14.06
CA GLN A 57 11.19 9.76 12.97
C GLN A 57 12.00 9.72 11.68
N GLU A 58 11.52 8.94 10.72
CA GLU A 58 12.12 8.82 9.40
C GLU A 58 11.05 9.12 8.35
N ARG A 59 11.41 9.86 7.31
CA ARG A 59 10.57 10.06 6.14
C ARG A 59 10.56 8.81 5.28
N ASP A 60 9.50 8.67 4.50
CA ASP A 60 9.42 7.58 3.53
C ASP A 60 10.56 7.72 2.50
N ILE A 61 10.70 8.89 1.88
CA ILE A 61 11.74 9.12 0.87
C ILE A 61 12.33 10.53 0.99
N LEU A 62 13.64 10.63 0.80
CA LEU A 62 14.37 11.91 0.79
C LEU A 62 15.48 11.87 -0.28
N LYS A 63 15.49 12.88 -1.16
CA LYS A 63 16.53 13.03 -2.19
C LYS A 63 17.04 14.46 -2.29
N VAL A 64 18.32 14.57 -2.63
CA VAL A 64 18.95 15.84 -2.92
C VAL A 64 19.02 16.03 -4.45
N TRP A 65 18.43 17.11 -4.94
CA TRP A 65 18.58 17.55 -6.30
C TRP A 65 19.68 18.58 -6.39
N LYS A 66 20.58 18.43 -7.37
CA LYS A 66 21.68 19.36 -7.64
C LYS A 66 21.64 19.80 -9.09
N LYS A 67 21.62 21.13 -9.33
CA LYS A 67 21.71 21.73 -10.66
C LYS A 67 22.90 22.66 -10.71
N GLY A 68 23.98 22.21 -11.33
CA GLY A 68 25.23 22.96 -11.35
C GLY A 68 25.93 22.97 -9.98
N LYS A 69 26.70 24.02 -9.70
CA LYS A 69 27.47 24.16 -8.46
C LYS A 69 26.65 24.81 -7.33
N ASP A 70 25.72 25.67 -7.67
CA ASP A 70 25.14 26.63 -6.73
C ASP A 70 23.66 26.39 -6.42
N HIS A 71 23.02 25.42 -7.07
CA HIS A 71 21.61 25.15 -6.85
C HIS A 71 21.40 23.72 -6.32
N LYS A 72 20.91 23.65 -5.10
CA LYS A 72 20.67 22.40 -4.38
C LYS A 72 19.33 22.52 -3.64
N VAL A 73 18.45 21.53 -3.78
CA VAL A 73 17.19 21.42 -3.04
C VAL A 73 17.06 20.02 -2.49
N ILE A 74 16.56 19.90 -1.27
CA ILE A 74 16.21 18.63 -0.66
C ILE A 74 14.72 18.43 -0.81
N PHE A 75 14.31 17.39 -1.54
CA PHE A 75 12.91 16.99 -1.68
C PHE A 75 12.61 15.77 -0.84
N GLY A 76 11.51 15.84 -0.08
CA GLY A 76 10.97 14.72 0.68
C GLY A 76 9.59 14.31 0.15
N ILE A 77 9.28 13.02 0.21
CA ILE A 77 7.95 12.47 -0.04
C ILE A 77 7.49 11.75 1.21
N GLU A 78 6.22 11.94 1.55
CA GLU A 78 5.49 11.28 2.64
C GLU A 78 4.17 10.75 2.07
N ASN A 79 3.95 9.44 2.15
CA ASN A 79 2.75 8.78 1.62
C ASN A 79 1.69 8.61 2.70
N GLN A 80 0.43 8.98 2.39
CA GLN A 80 -0.68 8.89 3.33
C GLN A 80 -1.93 8.30 2.67
N THR A 81 -2.57 7.34 3.33
CA THR A 81 -3.88 6.79 2.92
C THR A 81 -5.05 7.40 3.71
N SER A 82 -4.77 7.96 4.88
CA SER A 82 -5.72 8.64 5.74
C SER A 82 -5.20 10.01 6.14
N THR A 83 -6.10 10.89 6.55
CA THR A 83 -5.74 12.23 7.02
C THR A 83 -5.17 12.18 8.45
N ASP A 84 -4.12 12.94 8.69
CA ASP A 84 -3.47 13.05 10.00
C ASP A 84 -3.51 14.49 10.49
N LYS A 85 -4.19 14.73 11.62
CA LYS A 85 -4.30 16.04 12.25
C LYS A 85 -2.95 16.58 12.75
N GLN A 86 -1.98 15.70 12.95
CA GLN A 86 -0.64 16.07 13.45
C GLN A 86 0.39 16.19 12.31
N MET A 87 -0.03 16.08 11.06
CA MET A 87 0.87 16.07 9.90
C MET A 87 1.75 17.33 9.85
N SER A 88 1.21 18.51 10.17
CA SER A 88 1.99 19.75 10.16
C SER A 88 3.13 19.73 11.18
N PHE A 89 2.96 19.11 12.34
CA PHE A 89 4.03 18.94 13.34
C PHE A 89 5.08 17.94 12.85
N ARG A 90 4.64 16.83 12.24
CA ARG A 90 5.56 15.81 11.69
C ARG A 90 6.45 16.40 10.61
N ILE A 91 5.86 17.07 9.61
CA ILE A 91 6.60 17.65 8.49
C ILE A 91 7.53 18.77 8.97
N MET A 92 7.08 19.63 9.85
CA MET A 92 7.93 20.64 10.47
C MET A 92 9.15 20.02 11.17
N GLY A 93 8.95 18.92 11.90
CA GLY A 93 10.03 18.17 12.55
C GLY A 93 11.03 17.58 11.55
N TYR A 94 10.54 16.98 10.48
CA TYR A 94 11.37 16.41 9.41
C TYR A 94 12.18 17.48 8.68
N ASP A 95 11.55 18.57 8.28
CA ASP A 95 12.22 19.65 7.58
C ASP A 95 13.23 20.34 8.48
N GLY A 96 12.88 20.56 9.76
CA GLY A 96 13.79 21.08 10.76
C GLY A 96 15.03 20.20 10.98
N ALA A 97 14.85 18.87 10.99
CA ALA A 97 15.98 17.94 11.06
C ALA A 97 16.86 18.01 9.81
N SER A 98 16.24 18.14 8.62
CA SER A 98 16.97 18.30 7.37
C SER A 98 17.78 19.60 7.31
N TYR A 99 17.24 20.71 7.81
CA TYR A 99 18.00 21.96 7.96
C TYR A 99 19.13 21.83 8.97
N ARG A 100 18.88 21.20 10.12
CA ARG A 100 19.89 20.99 11.15
C ARG A 100 21.04 20.12 10.67
N SER A 101 20.76 19.07 9.90
CA SER A 101 21.83 18.22 9.36
C SER A 101 22.75 18.97 8.42
N GLN A 102 22.23 19.92 7.64
CA GLN A 102 23.03 20.76 6.77
C GLN A 102 24.01 21.67 7.51
N LEU A 103 23.66 22.07 8.76
CA LEU A 103 24.55 22.87 9.60
C LEU A 103 25.71 22.08 10.19
N ASN A 104 25.53 20.73 10.31
CA ASN A 104 26.56 19.86 10.89
C ASN A 104 27.54 19.32 9.85
N ASP A 105 27.17 19.28 8.56
CA ASP A 105 27.93 18.59 7.52
C ASP A 105 29.09 19.43 6.92
N ASP A 106 29.13 20.75 7.15
CA ASP A 106 30.15 21.61 6.53
C ASP A 106 30.41 22.88 7.38
N GLU A 107 31.52 22.89 8.11
CA GLU A 107 31.93 24.06 8.91
C GLU A 107 32.32 25.29 8.06
N ASP A 108 32.67 25.09 6.79
CA ASP A 108 33.21 26.12 5.89
C ASP A 108 32.25 26.65 4.81
N LYS A 109 31.09 25.97 4.55
CA LYS A 109 30.11 26.35 3.52
C LYS A 109 28.71 26.48 4.09
N LYS A 110 28.36 27.73 4.39
CA LYS A 110 27.10 28.11 5.07
C LYS A 110 25.91 28.35 4.16
N GLU A 111 25.85 27.80 2.95
CA GLU A 111 24.67 27.93 2.10
C GLU A 111 23.70 26.77 2.37
N LEU A 112 22.63 27.09 3.12
CA LEU A 112 21.54 26.16 3.38
C LEU A 112 20.71 25.96 2.10
N CYS A 113 20.39 24.70 1.82
CA CYS A 113 19.50 24.36 0.75
C CYS A 113 18.05 24.36 1.20
N GLU A 114 17.15 24.73 0.31
CA GLU A 114 15.73 24.61 0.53
C GLU A 114 15.32 23.15 0.80
N VAL A 115 14.36 22.96 1.70
CA VAL A 115 13.75 21.66 1.97
C VAL A 115 12.28 21.75 1.60
N VAL A 116 11.83 20.87 0.72
CA VAL A 116 10.45 20.83 0.21
C VAL A 116 9.91 19.42 0.41
N THR A 117 8.90 19.28 1.25
CA THR A 117 8.23 17.98 1.47
C THR A 117 6.86 17.97 0.81
N LEU A 118 6.61 16.94 0.02
CA LEU A 118 5.34 16.62 -0.60
C LEU A 118 4.63 15.54 0.22
N ILE A 119 3.36 15.73 0.47
CA ILE A 119 2.48 14.70 1.02
C ILE A 119 1.64 14.16 -0.13
N LEU A 120 1.84 12.89 -0.48
CA LEU A 120 1.06 12.20 -1.50
C LEU A 120 -0.11 11.48 -0.79
N TYR A 121 -1.30 11.99 -0.99
CA TYR A 121 -2.49 11.47 -0.33
C TYR A 121 -3.30 10.58 -1.28
N PHE A 122 -3.44 9.30 -0.93
CA PHE A 122 -4.07 8.25 -1.72
C PHE A 122 -5.50 7.90 -1.27
N GLY A 123 -6.05 8.64 -0.29
CA GLY A 123 -7.41 8.42 0.20
C GLY A 123 -8.49 8.70 -0.85
N ASN A 124 -9.64 8.02 -0.72
CA ASN A 124 -10.80 8.22 -1.61
C ASN A 124 -11.54 9.54 -1.34
N GLY A 125 -11.51 10.06 -0.11
CA GLY A 125 -12.06 11.37 0.26
C GLY A 125 -11.04 12.48 0.05
N HIS A 126 -11.50 13.74 0.15
CA HIS A 126 -10.59 14.87 0.19
C HIS A 126 -9.79 14.89 1.50
N TRP A 127 -8.65 15.55 1.48
CA TRP A 127 -7.90 15.86 2.69
C TRP A 127 -8.72 16.80 3.57
N ASP A 128 -9.23 16.31 4.68
CA ASP A 128 -10.22 16.98 5.53
C ASP A 128 -9.64 17.64 6.80
N THR A 129 -8.31 17.59 6.97
CA THR A 129 -7.62 18.25 8.08
C THR A 129 -6.90 19.51 7.60
N SER A 130 -6.49 20.37 8.55
CA SER A 130 -5.79 21.59 8.20
C SER A 130 -4.47 21.30 7.48
N LYS A 131 -4.19 22.09 6.45
CA LYS A 131 -2.92 22.15 5.72
C LYS A 131 -1.97 23.19 6.31
N GLU A 132 -2.33 23.84 7.42
CA GLU A 132 -1.54 24.86 8.07
C GLU A 132 -1.43 24.61 9.59
N LEU A 133 -0.22 24.74 10.11
CA LEU A 133 0.07 24.53 11.54
C LEU A 133 -0.79 25.39 12.45
N ARG A 134 -0.98 26.66 12.09
CA ARG A 134 -1.77 27.60 12.90
C ARG A 134 -3.21 27.16 13.14
N ASP A 135 -3.79 26.46 12.21
CA ASP A 135 -5.19 26.02 12.31
C ASP A 135 -5.36 24.81 13.23
N THR A 136 -4.27 24.13 13.60
CA THR A 136 -4.31 23.01 14.53
C THR A 136 -4.43 23.46 15.99
N PHE A 137 -4.18 24.73 16.31
CA PHE A 137 -4.26 25.24 17.68
C PHE A 137 -5.70 25.45 18.11
N VAL A 138 -6.10 24.83 19.22
CA VAL A 138 -7.49 24.86 19.75
C VAL A 138 -7.90 26.24 20.23
N LYS A 139 -6.94 27.02 20.75
CA LYS A 139 -7.18 28.40 21.21
C LYS A 139 -6.15 29.31 20.59
N LYS A 140 -6.67 30.28 19.83
CA LYS A 140 -5.85 31.37 19.31
C LYS A 140 -5.74 32.42 20.40
N GLY A 141 -4.57 32.51 21.03
CA GLY A 141 -4.27 33.57 22.01
C GLY A 141 -3.92 34.88 21.31
N ASN A 142 -3.80 35.96 22.07
CA ASN A 142 -3.39 37.28 21.55
C ASN A 142 -1.95 37.33 20.98
N VAL A 143 -1.32 36.16 20.81
CA VAL A 143 0.07 36.01 20.34
C VAL A 143 0.13 35.50 18.88
N GLU A 144 -1.00 35.42 18.18
CA GLU A 144 -1.06 34.87 16.79
C GLU A 144 -0.08 35.53 15.83
N LYS A 145 0.11 36.86 15.95
CA LYS A 145 1.04 37.61 15.10
C LYS A 145 2.51 37.22 15.30
N TYR A 146 2.81 36.57 16.41
CA TYR A 146 4.16 36.11 16.75
C TYR A 146 4.35 34.62 16.52
N THR A 147 3.27 33.88 16.23
CA THR A 147 3.32 32.44 15.97
C THR A 147 3.66 32.19 14.52
N ASN A 148 4.76 31.48 14.27
CA ASN A 148 5.11 31.07 12.93
C ASN A 148 4.10 30.05 12.39
N ASN A 149 3.85 30.12 11.09
CA ASN A 149 3.02 29.15 10.41
C ASN A 149 3.86 28.15 9.61
N TYR A 150 3.35 26.95 9.42
CA TYR A 150 3.96 25.93 8.59
C TYR A 150 2.91 25.34 7.67
N LYS A 151 3.14 25.43 6.35
CA LYS A 151 2.20 24.96 5.31
C LYS A 151 2.61 23.58 4.82
N LEU A 152 1.61 22.74 4.59
CA LEU A 152 1.78 21.41 3.99
C LEU A 152 1.55 21.49 2.48
N ASN A 153 2.38 20.80 1.71
CA ASN A 153 2.17 20.59 0.27
C ASN A 153 1.46 19.25 0.09
N VAL A 154 0.13 19.25 0.18
CA VAL A 154 -0.69 18.05 0.05
C VAL A 154 -1.20 17.91 -1.39
N PHE A 155 -0.87 16.78 -2.00
CA PHE A 155 -1.33 16.39 -3.33
C PHE A 155 -2.30 15.23 -3.20
N GLU A 156 -3.55 15.46 -3.51
CA GLU A 156 -4.63 14.47 -3.46
C GLU A 156 -4.60 13.64 -4.76
N ILE A 157 -3.87 12.52 -4.73
CA ILE A 157 -3.53 11.73 -5.93
C ILE A 157 -4.77 11.23 -6.66
N ALA A 158 -5.80 10.79 -5.92
CA ALA A 158 -7.06 10.34 -6.51
C ALA A 158 -7.89 11.46 -7.17
N TYR A 159 -7.48 12.73 -7.02
CA TYR A 159 -8.18 13.91 -7.54
C TYR A 159 -7.40 14.65 -8.62
N LEU A 160 -6.26 14.13 -9.06
CA LEU A 160 -5.52 14.71 -10.18
C LEU A 160 -6.36 14.67 -11.46
N THR A 161 -6.18 15.68 -12.32
CA THR A 161 -6.91 15.79 -13.58
C THR A 161 -6.34 14.86 -14.64
N GLU A 162 -7.09 14.64 -15.72
CA GLU A 162 -6.63 13.81 -16.84
C GLU A 162 -5.37 14.43 -17.51
N GLU A 163 -5.34 15.77 -17.61
CA GLU A 163 -4.17 16.49 -18.12
C GLU A 163 -2.94 16.26 -17.21
N GLN A 164 -3.12 16.26 -15.90
CA GLN A 164 -2.02 15.98 -14.97
C GLN A 164 -1.54 14.52 -15.07
N ILE A 165 -2.46 13.56 -15.26
CA ILE A 165 -2.12 12.15 -15.46
C ILE A 165 -1.28 11.96 -16.73
N GLU A 166 -1.62 12.68 -17.81
CA GLU A 166 -0.90 12.62 -19.08
C GLU A 166 0.52 13.20 -19.01
N MET A 167 0.78 14.12 -18.06
CA MET A 167 2.11 14.70 -17.85
C MET A 167 3.12 13.69 -17.30
N PHE A 168 2.65 12.64 -16.59
CA PHE A 168 3.55 11.62 -16.04
C PHE A 168 4.16 10.73 -17.11
N GLN A 169 5.49 10.57 -17.03
CA GLN A 169 6.28 9.76 -17.97
C GLN A 169 6.75 8.44 -17.34
N SER A 170 6.69 8.31 -16.01
CA SER A 170 7.10 7.12 -15.25
C SER A 170 5.91 6.23 -14.91
N ASP A 171 6.21 5.10 -14.26
CA ASP A 171 5.21 4.17 -13.73
C ASP A 171 4.25 4.82 -12.73
N PHE A 172 4.62 5.94 -12.11
CA PHE A 172 3.75 6.65 -11.19
C PHE A 172 2.47 7.16 -11.85
N GLY A 173 2.52 7.51 -13.13
CA GLY A 173 1.32 7.88 -13.91
C GLY A 173 0.29 6.76 -14.00
N ILE A 174 0.73 5.50 -14.00
CA ILE A 174 -0.17 4.33 -13.99
C ILE A 174 -0.86 4.20 -12.62
N ILE A 175 -0.11 4.47 -11.53
CA ILE A 175 -0.67 4.51 -10.17
C ILE A 175 -1.72 5.62 -10.05
N VAL A 176 -1.40 6.83 -10.50
CA VAL A 176 -2.33 7.97 -10.45
C VAL A 176 -3.61 7.65 -11.22
N ASP A 177 -3.49 7.14 -12.44
CA ASP A 177 -4.64 6.72 -13.27
C ASP A 177 -5.51 5.68 -12.55
N TYR A 178 -4.90 4.70 -11.89
CA TYR A 178 -5.61 3.71 -11.07
C TYR A 178 -6.42 4.36 -9.95
N PHE A 179 -5.81 5.22 -9.13
CA PHE A 179 -6.50 5.84 -7.99
C PHE A 179 -7.62 6.79 -8.44
N VAL A 180 -7.42 7.55 -9.51
CA VAL A 180 -8.45 8.42 -10.07
C VAL A 180 -9.64 7.62 -10.60
N LYS A 181 -9.41 6.56 -11.38
CA LYS A 181 -10.46 5.69 -11.91
C LYS A 181 -11.20 4.93 -10.80
N ARG A 182 -10.46 4.43 -9.80
CA ARG A 182 -11.05 3.78 -8.63
C ARG A 182 -11.99 4.72 -7.88
N ARG A 183 -11.56 5.95 -7.57
CA ARG A 183 -12.41 6.96 -6.93
C ARG A 183 -13.66 7.28 -7.75
N LYS A 184 -13.52 7.35 -9.08
CA LYS A 184 -14.65 7.57 -10.01
C LYS A 184 -15.60 6.35 -10.10
N GLY A 185 -15.28 5.22 -9.44
CA GLY A 185 -16.11 4.01 -9.42
C GLY A 185 -16.03 3.14 -10.67
N TYR A 186 -14.96 3.25 -11.44
CA TYR A 186 -14.74 2.38 -12.59
C TYR A 186 -14.56 0.92 -12.14
N LYS A 187 -15.36 0.02 -12.68
CA LYS A 187 -15.28 -1.42 -12.38
C LYS A 187 -14.05 -2.06 -13.02
N THR A 188 -13.71 -1.63 -14.23
CA THR A 188 -12.55 -2.08 -14.99
C THR A 188 -11.60 -0.91 -15.16
N ILE A 189 -10.35 -1.10 -14.76
CA ILE A 189 -9.30 -0.09 -14.89
C ILE A 189 -8.35 -0.54 -15.98
N GLU A 190 -8.52 0.05 -17.15
CA GLU A 190 -7.70 -0.25 -18.31
C GLU A 190 -6.53 0.73 -18.39
N ASN A 191 -5.31 0.20 -18.33
CA ASN A 191 -4.08 0.92 -18.60
C ASN A 191 -3.08 -0.05 -19.24
N HIS A 192 -2.76 0.21 -20.50
CA HIS A 192 -1.90 -0.64 -21.34
C HIS A 192 -0.46 -0.13 -21.41
N LYS A 193 -0.09 0.89 -20.64
CA LYS A 193 1.30 1.37 -20.57
C LYS A 193 2.17 0.27 -19.95
N PRO A 194 3.32 -0.06 -20.56
CA PRO A 194 4.28 -1.01 -19.99
C PRO A 194 4.81 -0.50 -18.66
N ILE A 195 4.89 -1.39 -17.67
CA ILE A 195 5.43 -1.11 -16.35
C ILE A 195 6.91 -1.49 -16.34
N LYS A 196 7.76 -0.56 -15.96
CA LYS A 196 9.21 -0.74 -15.87
C LYS A 196 9.62 -1.38 -14.54
N HIS A 197 9.03 -0.94 -13.43
CA HIS A 197 9.34 -1.37 -12.05
C HIS A 197 8.20 -2.23 -11.48
N VAL A 198 7.99 -3.41 -12.08
CA VAL A 198 6.81 -4.26 -11.79
C VAL A 198 6.75 -4.68 -10.32
N ASP A 199 7.86 -5.14 -9.74
CA ASP A 199 7.89 -5.66 -8.37
C ASP A 199 7.60 -4.54 -7.35
N GLU A 200 8.18 -3.36 -7.56
CA GLU A 200 7.97 -2.19 -6.70
C GLU A 200 6.58 -1.58 -6.88
N MET A 201 6.06 -1.58 -8.10
CA MET A 201 4.68 -1.21 -8.39
C MET A 201 3.70 -2.10 -7.60
N LEU A 202 3.89 -3.42 -7.65
CA LEU A 202 3.05 -4.36 -6.91
C LEU A 202 3.15 -4.17 -5.40
N LYS A 203 4.36 -3.96 -4.88
CA LYS A 203 4.55 -3.64 -3.45
C LYS A 203 3.81 -2.37 -3.07
N PHE A 204 3.95 -1.32 -3.87
CA PHE A 204 3.25 -0.06 -3.68
C PHE A 204 1.73 -0.26 -3.66
N MET A 205 1.18 -0.96 -4.65
CA MET A 205 -0.26 -1.22 -4.74
C MET A 205 -0.79 -2.05 -3.57
N ARG A 206 -0.01 -3.03 -3.07
CA ARG A 206 -0.37 -3.80 -1.85
C ARG A 206 -0.52 -2.93 -0.61
N ILE A 207 0.32 -1.91 -0.48
CA ILE A 207 0.34 -1.04 0.72
C ILE A 207 -0.75 0.05 0.61
N PHE A 208 -0.87 0.70 -0.55
CA PHE A 208 -1.63 1.94 -0.67
C PHE A 208 -2.99 1.78 -1.37
N ALA A 209 -3.19 0.73 -2.20
CA ALA A 209 -4.43 0.59 -2.94
C ALA A 209 -5.61 0.05 -2.11
N GLU A 210 -5.36 -0.56 -0.93
CA GLU A 210 -6.40 -1.23 -0.13
C GLU A 210 -7.29 -2.15 -0.99
N ASP A 211 -6.67 -2.91 -1.90
CA ASP A 211 -7.33 -3.75 -2.90
C ASP A 211 -6.75 -5.15 -2.80
N GLU A 212 -7.61 -6.10 -2.37
CA GLU A 212 -7.22 -7.49 -2.12
C GLU A 212 -6.65 -8.18 -3.35
N ARG A 213 -6.99 -7.69 -4.56
CA ARG A 213 -6.46 -8.23 -5.82
C ARG A 213 -4.94 -8.17 -5.89
N PHE A 214 -4.30 -7.19 -5.25
CA PHE A 214 -2.84 -7.07 -5.23
C PHE A 214 -2.16 -7.93 -4.15
N LEU A 215 -2.88 -8.38 -3.11
CA LEU A 215 -2.28 -9.09 -1.98
C LEU A 215 -1.72 -10.47 -2.34
N GLN A 216 -2.33 -11.15 -3.31
CA GLN A 216 -2.03 -12.53 -3.67
C GLN A 216 -1.27 -12.69 -4.99
N LEU A 217 -0.94 -11.57 -5.64
CA LEU A 217 -0.27 -11.61 -6.94
C LEU A 217 1.21 -11.88 -6.77
N ASP A 218 1.64 -12.98 -7.35
CA ASP A 218 3.04 -13.30 -7.59
C ASP A 218 3.23 -13.34 -9.12
N ILE A 219 3.61 -12.20 -9.69
CA ILE A 219 3.84 -12.14 -11.14
C ILE A 219 5.22 -12.73 -11.38
N LYS A 220 5.25 -14.01 -11.71
CA LYS A 220 6.43 -14.61 -12.28
C LYS A 220 6.69 -13.91 -13.61
N LYS A 221 7.90 -13.37 -13.77
CA LYS A 221 8.40 -12.89 -15.06
C LYS A 221 8.60 -14.07 -16.01
N ASP A 222 7.51 -14.75 -16.35
CA ASP A 222 7.55 -15.84 -17.36
C ASP A 222 7.62 -15.18 -18.74
N GLY A 223 8.83 -14.76 -19.06
CA GLY A 223 9.38 -14.41 -20.36
C GLY A 223 8.44 -13.95 -21.48
N LYS A 224 8.68 -12.78 -22.04
CA LYS A 224 8.26 -12.28 -23.38
C LYS A 224 7.03 -11.37 -23.49
N GLY A 225 6.29 -11.07 -22.44
CA GLY A 225 5.20 -10.07 -22.53
C GLY A 225 5.54 -8.82 -21.72
N GLU A 226 5.12 -7.66 -22.22
CA GLU A 226 5.13 -6.43 -21.45
C GLU A 226 4.08 -6.54 -20.33
N VAL A 227 4.48 -6.26 -19.08
CA VAL A 227 3.56 -6.22 -17.94
C VAL A 227 2.87 -4.87 -17.90
N THR A 228 1.55 -4.86 -17.88
CA THR A 228 0.70 -3.66 -17.79
C THR A 228 -0.25 -3.77 -16.59
N MET A 229 -0.92 -2.69 -16.21
CA MET A 229 -1.93 -2.75 -15.15
C MET A 229 -3.08 -3.70 -15.53
N CYS A 230 -3.47 -3.76 -16.81
CA CYS A 230 -4.48 -4.72 -17.31
C CYS A 230 -4.03 -6.16 -17.04
N THR A 231 -2.81 -6.54 -17.45
CA THR A 231 -2.31 -7.90 -17.23
C THR A 231 -2.21 -8.27 -15.75
N ILE A 232 -1.87 -7.29 -14.89
CA ILE A 232 -1.85 -7.48 -13.43
C ILE A 232 -3.26 -7.79 -12.91
N LEU A 233 -4.25 -6.98 -13.28
CA LEU A 233 -5.62 -7.13 -12.80
C LEU A 233 -6.29 -8.39 -13.37
N ASP A 234 -6.04 -8.73 -14.64
CA ASP A 234 -6.55 -9.97 -15.26
C ASP A 234 -6.00 -11.22 -14.56
N ASN A 235 -4.70 -11.23 -14.25
CA ASN A 235 -4.09 -12.33 -13.49
C ASN A 235 -4.70 -12.46 -12.08
N ALA A 236 -5.01 -11.34 -11.41
CA ALA A 236 -5.68 -11.37 -10.12
C ALA A 236 -7.10 -11.96 -10.20
N ILE A 237 -7.86 -11.55 -11.21
CA ILE A 237 -9.22 -12.07 -11.46
C ILE A 237 -9.17 -13.58 -11.75
N ASN A 238 -8.29 -14.02 -12.65
CA ASN A 238 -8.14 -15.44 -13.00
C ASN A 238 -7.77 -16.28 -11.79
N LYS A 239 -6.81 -15.82 -10.96
CA LYS A 239 -6.45 -16.51 -9.72
C LYS A 239 -7.62 -16.59 -8.74
N GLY A 240 -8.41 -15.52 -8.61
CA GLY A 240 -9.63 -15.52 -7.80
C GLY A 240 -10.67 -16.53 -8.28
N ILE A 241 -10.85 -16.64 -9.61
CA ILE A 241 -11.74 -17.62 -10.23
C ILE A 241 -11.24 -19.04 -9.94
N GLU A 242 -9.96 -19.33 -10.16
CA GLU A 242 -9.35 -20.63 -9.88
C GLU A 242 -9.55 -21.06 -8.42
N GLN A 243 -9.25 -20.16 -7.48
CA GLN A 243 -9.46 -20.41 -6.05
C GLN A 243 -10.94 -20.61 -5.70
N GLY A 244 -11.83 -19.86 -6.35
CA GLY A 244 -13.28 -20.03 -6.18
C GLY A 244 -13.77 -21.40 -6.66
N ILE A 245 -13.28 -21.85 -7.81
CA ILE A 245 -13.58 -23.18 -8.38
C ILE A 245 -13.04 -24.27 -7.43
N GLU A 246 -11.79 -24.19 -7.01
CA GLU A 246 -11.17 -25.18 -6.11
C GLU A 246 -11.94 -25.30 -4.79
N ARG A 247 -12.26 -24.16 -4.16
CA ARG A 247 -13.09 -24.14 -2.95
C ARG A 247 -14.48 -24.74 -3.18
N GLY A 248 -15.09 -24.41 -4.33
CA GLY A 248 -16.40 -24.96 -4.70
C GLY A 248 -16.39 -26.47 -4.88
N ILE A 249 -15.35 -27.03 -5.54
CA ILE A 249 -15.15 -28.46 -5.70
C ILE A 249 -14.97 -29.13 -4.34
N THR A 250 -14.05 -28.65 -3.53
CA THR A 250 -13.77 -29.22 -2.18
C THR A 250 -15.02 -29.17 -1.30
N GLN A 251 -15.75 -28.06 -1.30
CA GLN A 251 -17.01 -27.95 -0.56
C GLN A 251 -18.06 -28.95 -1.07
N GLY A 252 -18.18 -29.10 -2.40
CA GLY A 252 -19.10 -30.04 -3.03
C GLY A 252 -18.77 -31.49 -2.67
N GLU A 253 -17.50 -31.87 -2.68
CA GLU A 253 -17.03 -33.20 -2.28
C GLU A 253 -17.33 -33.49 -0.81
N ASN A 254 -17.04 -32.54 0.09
CA ASN A 254 -17.35 -32.67 1.51
C ASN A 254 -18.85 -32.82 1.78
N LEU A 255 -19.68 -31.99 1.16
CA LEU A 255 -21.15 -32.10 1.27
C LEU A 255 -21.67 -33.45 0.76
N LYS A 256 -21.14 -33.94 -0.36
CA LYS A 256 -21.47 -35.26 -0.90
C LYS A 256 -21.08 -36.36 0.05
N LEU A 257 -19.89 -36.31 0.64
CA LEU A 257 -19.41 -37.29 1.62
C LEU A 257 -20.31 -37.29 2.87
N ILE A 258 -20.63 -36.12 3.42
CA ILE A 258 -21.55 -36.00 4.56
C ILE A 258 -22.91 -36.61 4.23
N MET A 259 -23.49 -36.29 3.08
CA MET A 259 -24.76 -36.86 2.67
C MET A 259 -24.71 -38.40 2.52
N GLN A 260 -23.61 -38.94 2.03
CA GLN A 260 -23.42 -40.40 1.91
C GLN A 260 -23.32 -41.07 3.31
N VAL A 261 -22.55 -40.45 4.20
CA VAL A 261 -22.42 -40.93 5.59
C VAL A 261 -23.77 -40.89 6.32
N GLN A 262 -24.55 -39.81 6.20
CA GLN A 262 -25.87 -39.66 6.76
C GLN A 262 -26.83 -40.80 6.26
N LYS A 263 -26.84 -41.08 4.96
CA LYS A 263 -27.64 -42.15 4.40
C LYS A 263 -27.27 -43.54 4.93
N LYS A 264 -25.99 -43.81 5.15
CA LYS A 264 -25.50 -45.08 5.68
C LYS A 264 -25.76 -45.23 7.15
N ILE A 265 -25.62 -44.17 7.93
CA ILE A 265 -26.02 -44.16 9.36
C ILE A 265 -27.51 -44.45 9.50
N LYS A 266 -28.37 -43.86 8.68
CA LYS A 266 -29.82 -44.16 8.65
C LYS A 266 -30.13 -45.62 8.35
N LYS A 267 -29.26 -46.34 7.63
CA LYS A 267 -29.35 -47.80 7.38
C LYS A 267 -28.80 -48.66 8.53
N GLY A 268 -28.18 -48.05 9.51
CA GLY A 268 -27.61 -48.76 10.67
C GLY A 268 -26.17 -49.24 10.45
N ASP A 269 -25.48 -48.77 9.41
CA ASP A 269 -24.10 -49.19 9.10
C ASP A 269 -23.12 -48.67 10.16
N SER A 270 -22.11 -49.48 10.49
CA SER A 270 -21.02 -49.11 11.39
C SER A 270 -20.03 -48.17 10.70
N ILE A 271 -19.23 -47.43 11.46
CA ILE A 271 -18.23 -46.53 10.95
C ILE A 271 -17.23 -47.22 10.00
N THR A 272 -16.73 -48.40 10.41
CA THR A 272 -15.79 -49.23 9.64
C THR A 272 -16.41 -49.62 8.27
N LYS A 273 -17.69 -50.07 8.29
CA LYS A 273 -18.41 -50.44 7.07
C LYS A 273 -18.64 -49.22 6.18
N ILE A 274 -18.90 -48.06 6.75
CA ILE A 274 -19.07 -46.79 6.00
C ILE A 274 -17.77 -46.40 5.31
N ALA A 275 -16.66 -46.49 6.03
CA ALA A 275 -15.32 -46.17 5.49
C ALA A 275 -14.96 -47.09 4.32
N ASP A 276 -15.13 -48.41 4.52
CA ASP A 276 -14.91 -49.43 3.47
C ASP A 276 -15.79 -49.20 2.21
N ASP A 277 -17.07 -48.96 2.41
CA ASP A 277 -18.03 -48.77 1.33
C ASP A 277 -17.82 -47.46 0.54
N LEU A 278 -17.25 -46.42 1.17
CA LEU A 278 -16.96 -45.13 0.54
C LEU A 278 -15.50 -45.03 0.05
N VAL A 279 -14.69 -46.07 0.39
CA VAL A 279 -13.25 -46.09 0.03
C VAL A 279 -12.53 -44.90 0.65
N GLU A 280 -12.86 -44.57 1.92
CA GLU A 280 -12.31 -43.46 2.68
C GLU A 280 -11.70 -43.97 4.01
N ASP A 281 -10.74 -43.25 4.57
CA ASP A 281 -10.16 -43.58 5.86
C ASP A 281 -11.14 -43.32 7.00
N GLU A 282 -11.18 -44.20 8.02
CA GLU A 282 -12.00 -44.00 9.21
C GLU A 282 -11.69 -42.66 9.90
N ILE A 283 -10.47 -42.16 9.81
CA ILE A 283 -10.07 -40.86 10.37
C ILE A 283 -10.88 -39.71 9.72
N VAL A 284 -11.16 -39.79 8.42
CA VAL A 284 -11.97 -38.81 7.68
C VAL A 284 -13.44 -38.96 8.01
N ILE A 285 -13.94 -40.19 8.11
CA ILE A 285 -15.34 -40.50 8.37
C ILE A 285 -15.75 -40.22 9.85
N SER A 286 -14.83 -40.43 10.81
CA SER A 286 -15.11 -40.37 12.24
C SER A 286 -15.71 -39.03 12.71
N PRO A 287 -15.18 -37.85 12.36
CA PRO A 287 -15.77 -36.57 12.75
C PRO A 287 -17.17 -36.39 12.17
N ILE A 288 -17.39 -36.77 10.90
CA ILE A 288 -18.69 -36.69 10.24
C ILE A 288 -19.69 -37.63 10.93
N TYR A 289 -19.29 -38.86 11.17
CA TYR A 289 -20.12 -39.87 11.82
C TYR A 289 -20.58 -39.42 13.21
N LYS A 290 -19.67 -38.87 14.02
CA LYS A 290 -20.00 -38.34 15.36
C LYS A 290 -20.98 -37.18 15.27
N MET A 291 -20.72 -36.22 14.37
CA MET A 291 -21.56 -35.05 14.22
C MET A 291 -22.98 -35.42 13.78
N VAL A 292 -23.10 -36.33 12.78
CA VAL A 292 -24.40 -36.84 12.32
C VAL A 292 -25.16 -37.61 13.39
N LYS A 293 -24.47 -38.37 14.26
CA LYS A 293 -25.10 -39.07 15.39
C LYS A 293 -25.59 -38.10 16.47
N GLU A 294 -24.88 -37.05 16.71
CA GLU A 294 -25.23 -36.01 17.67
C GLU A 294 -26.37 -35.11 17.17
N TYR A 295 -26.39 -34.82 15.87
CA TYR A 295 -27.41 -33.95 15.21
C TYR A 295 -28.09 -34.69 14.04
N PRO A 296 -28.95 -35.68 14.29
CA PRO A 296 -29.50 -36.56 13.26
C PRO A 296 -30.48 -35.88 12.30
N GLU A 297 -31.05 -34.75 12.70
CA GLU A 297 -32.01 -33.97 11.92
C GLU A 297 -31.35 -32.84 11.09
N ASP A 298 -30.04 -32.57 11.31
CA ASP A 298 -29.34 -31.54 10.57
C ASP A 298 -29.13 -31.91 9.10
N THR A 299 -29.16 -30.91 8.23
CA THR A 299 -28.84 -31.08 6.80
C THR A 299 -27.34 -31.30 6.61
N GLU A 300 -26.94 -31.77 5.42
CA GLU A 300 -25.51 -31.88 5.08
C GLU A 300 -24.78 -30.53 5.18
N LYS A 301 -25.47 -29.42 4.94
CA LYS A 301 -24.89 -28.07 5.07
C LYS A 301 -24.70 -27.68 6.55
N ASP A 302 -25.66 -28.01 7.41
CA ASP A 302 -25.56 -27.73 8.84
C ASP A 302 -24.40 -28.53 9.45
N ILE A 303 -24.30 -29.83 9.12
CA ILE A 303 -23.18 -30.68 9.53
C ILE A 303 -21.84 -30.12 9.04
N TYR A 304 -21.77 -29.68 7.77
CA TYR A 304 -20.56 -29.09 7.21
C TYR A 304 -20.13 -27.82 7.98
N GLN A 305 -21.09 -26.94 8.33
CA GLN A 305 -20.80 -25.72 9.09
C GLN A 305 -20.32 -26.01 10.51
N ARG A 306 -20.78 -27.12 11.14
CA ARG A 306 -20.34 -27.53 12.49
C ARG A 306 -18.94 -28.15 12.48
N LEU A 307 -18.51 -28.68 11.35
CA LEU A 307 -17.19 -29.31 11.18
C LEU A 307 -16.07 -28.31 10.84
N ASN A 308 -16.43 -27.10 10.35
CA ASN A 308 -15.52 -26.02 9.99
C ASN A 308 -15.66 -24.81 10.92
#